data_1b5977d8f0ef4c222370f86c14e1bd20
#
_entry.id   1b5977d8f0ef4c222370f86c14e1bd20
#
_cell.length_a   1.000
_cell.length_b   1.000
_cell.length_c   1.000
_cell.angle_alpha   90.00
_cell.angle_beta   90.00
_cell.angle_gamma   90.00
#
_symmetry.space_group_name_H-M   'P 1'
#
loop_
_entity.id
_entity.type
_entity.pdbx_description
1 polymer ?
#
loop_
_entity_poly.entity_id
_entity_poly.type
_entity_poly.pdbx_seq_one_letter_code
_entity_poly.pdbx_strand_id
1 'polypeptide(L)'
;VLVGFLLGSALALRVASASPKFQGVAETSIGYTDNIQSVPSVPLPGEPPKAAGAFVMLSPGIVMAEALPRLIYRLKYTYTYDLFFEQTDLSNSSNQLELQAFYDVSPRVAMVVGANVLQSNQYSALILLPPGAGTVNATPAGSENFLSASANELVSVDLAPDLRGYEGVALTEVTPLFSTVAPRTFEPTGRVGVERTFVTDAVGAEARGDYSYVQGALDPDGAPLGDQSQVIGTAVGTWRRDWGRSFASRIEAGALRLQRLNTDKGFWEPTGRATLSYVPAFGDAELSYDHTVTTNPLLGQTLVYDEAWLRGAIPLTKKGELLAAASCGYQSGRLLDENAVFAAHINVLLADVGLGWQATDTFLLGLRYQHIQQISDAQVPPLPLSYVRNTVLLGATFRFPPEREMPRAYRAPERVDRSDEIRDAIQPPQTPSQPGGVRPGT
;
A
#
# COMPACT_ATOMS: atom_id res chain seq x y z
N VAL A 1 -14.43 4.37 -17.91
CA VAL A 1 -15.68 5.17 -17.92
C VAL A 1 -15.96 5.74 -16.52
N LEU A 2 -15.75 4.97 -15.42
CA LEU A 2 -15.99 5.45 -14.05
C LEU A 2 -15.02 6.56 -13.61
N VAL A 3 -13.73 6.46 -13.97
CA VAL A 3 -12.71 7.50 -13.69
C VAL A 3 -13.06 8.82 -14.38
N GLY A 4 -13.69 8.78 -15.56
CA GLY A 4 -14.16 9.98 -16.25
C GLY A 4 -15.34 10.68 -15.54
N PHE A 5 -16.16 9.95 -14.80
CA PHE A 5 -17.31 10.50 -14.09
C PHE A 5 -16.89 11.19 -12.77
N LEU A 6 -15.94 10.61 -12.04
CA LEU A 6 -15.40 11.16 -10.80
C LEU A 6 -14.56 12.43 -11.03
N LEU A 7 -13.74 12.47 -12.09
CA LEU A 7 -12.99 13.65 -12.48
C LEU A 7 -13.87 14.78 -13.06
N GLY A 8 -14.96 14.43 -13.74
CA GLY A 8 -15.88 15.41 -14.33
C GLY A 8 -16.68 16.21 -13.31
N SER A 9 -17.08 15.60 -12.20
CA SER A 9 -17.83 16.26 -11.13
C SER A 9 -16.95 17.14 -10.22
N ALA A 10 -15.69 16.80 -10.06
CA ALA A 10 -14.73 17.60 -9.26
C ALA A 10 -14.25 18.87 -9.98
N LEU A 11 -14.21 18.87 -11.31
CA LEU A 11 -13.74 20.01 -12.13
C LEU A 11 -14.79 21.10 -12.37
N ALA A 12 -16.05 20.86 -12.09
CA ALA A 12 -17.14 21.84 -12.29
C ALA A 12 -17.31 22.86 -11.16
N LEU A 13 -16.55 22.75 -10.07
CA LEU A 13 -16.56 23.73 -8.99
C LEU A 13 -15.82 25.01 -9.42
N ARG A 14 -16.54 26.12 -9.56
CA ARG A 14 -15.96 27.47 -9.72
C ARG A 14 -15.04 27.77 -8.54
N VAL A 15 -13.75 27.62 -8.79
CA VAL A 15 -12.69 27.83 -7.82
C VAL A 15 -12.47 29.32 -7.65
N ALA A 16 -12.75 29.85 -6.47
CA ALA A 16 -12.29 31.17 -6.05
C ALA A 16 -10.76 31.10 -5.87
N SER A 17 -10.05 31.90 -6.63
CA SER A 17 -8.63 32.14 -6.80
C SER A 17 -7.66 31.82 -5.65
N ALA A 18 -7.44 30.58 -5.32
CA ALA A 18 -6.18 30.16 -4.75
C ALA A 18 -5.33 29.60 -5.91
N SER A 19 -4.04 29.86 -5.92
CA SER A 19 -3.14 29.33 -6.94
C SER A 19 -2.56 28.02 -6.42
N PRO A 20 -2.53 26.94 -7.20
CA PRO A 20 -1.87 25.70 -6.80
C PRO A 20 -0.39 25.95 -6.51
N LYS A 21 0.10 25.33 -5.47
CA LYS A 21 1.53 25.32 -5.14
C LYS A 21 2.20 24.14 -5.82
N PHE A 22 3.41 24.38 -6.30
CA PHE A 22 4.24 23.35 -6.92
C PHE A 22 5.49 23.12 -6.10
N GLN A 23 5.90 21.86 -5.97
CA GLN A 23 7.14 21.45 -5.33
C GLN A 23 7.89 20.52 -6.28
N GLY A 24 9.14 20.85 -6.55
CA GLY A 24 10.08 19.94 -7.17
C GLY A 24 10.64 18.97 -6.12
N VAL A 25 10.72 17.69 -6.46
CA VAL A 25 11.32 16.65 -5.64
C VAL A 25 12.39 15.98 -6.48
N ALA A 26 13.58 15.84 -5.93
CA ALA A 26 14.64 15.05 -6.54
C ALA A 26 15.20 14.11 -5.48
N GLU A 27 15.09 12.82 -5.75
CA GLU A 27 15.66 11.79 -4.90
C GLU A 27 16.74 11.05 -5.68
N THR A 28 17.86 10.80 -5.05
CA THR A 28 18.94 9.99 -5.59
C THR A 28 19.46 9.06 -4.51
N SER A 29 19.76 7.82 -4.89
CA SER A 29 20.34 6.84 -3.97
C SER A 29 21.43 6.05 -4.67
N ILE A 30 22.45 5.66 -3.90
CA ILE A 30 23.40 4.63 -4.28
C ILE A 30 23.06 3.40 -3.45
N GLY A 31 23.00 2.25 -4.09
CA GLY A 31 22.64 1.02 -3.41
C GLY A 31 23.41 -0.18 -3.90
N TYR A 32 23.26 -1.24 -3.13
CA TYR A 32 23.72 -2.57 -3.47
C TYR A 32 22.62 -3.57 -3.14
N THR A 33 22.36 -4.50 -4.06
CA THR A 33 21.47 -5.63 -3.81
C THR A 33 22.17 -6.93 -4.15
N ASP A 34 21.90 -7.96 -3.34
CA ASP A 34 22.44 -9.31 -3.57
C ASP A 34 21.58 -10.13 -4.55
N ASN A 35 20.44 -9.57 -5.00
CA ASN A 35 19.50 -10.25 -5.90
C ASN A 35 18.68 -9.25 -6.72
N ILE A 36 19.21 -8.81 -7.85
CA ILE A 36 18.62 -7.76 -8.70
C ILE A 36 17.21 -8.15 -9.16
N GLN A 37 17.04 -9.36 -9.65
CA GLN A 37 15.79 -9.82 -10.27
C GLN A 37 14.88 -10.59 -9.31
N SER A 38 15.23 -10.69 -8.02
CA SER A 38 14.49 -11.49 -7.03
C SER A 38 14.32 -12.96 -7.46
N VAL A 39 15.36 -13.54 -8.06
CA VAL A 39 15.36 -14.95 -8.50
C VAL A 39 15.75 -15.89 -7.35
N PRO A 40 15.39 -17.18 -7.43
CA PRO A 40 15.79 -18.19 -6.45
C PRO A 40 17.31 -18.32 -6.31
N SER A 41 17.76 -18.73 -5.12
CA SER A 41 19.17 -19.01 -4.88
C SER A 41 19.69 -20.21 -5.67
N VAL A 42 18.78 -21.14 -6.00
CA VAL A 42 19.02 -22.25 -6.92
C VAL A 42 18.06 -22.07 -8.09
N PRO A 43 18.53 -21.54 -9.23
CA PRO A 43 17.68 -21.30 -10.38
C PRO A 43 17.15 -22.59 -10.96
N LEU A 44 15.92 -22.56 -11.46
CA LEU A 44 15.36 -23.67 -12.24
C LEU A 44 16.05 -23.74 -13.61
N PRO A 45 15.99 -24.89 -14.30
CA PRO A 45 16.58 -25.04 -15.63
C PRO A 45 16.02 -23.98 -16.60
N GLY A 46 16.90 -23.14 -17.14
CA GLY A 46 16.53 -22.06 -18.07
C GLY A 46 16.34 -20.69 -17.42
N GLU A 47 16.39 -20.59 -16.10
CA GLU A 47 16.33 -19.31 -15.40
C GLU A 47 17.69 -18.64 -15.28
N PRO A 48 17.75 -17.28 -15.26
CA PRO A 48 18.98 -16.58 -15.02
C PRO A 48 19.49 -16.86 -13.59
N PRO A 49 20.83 -16.94 -13.40
CA PRO A 49 21.40 -17.09 -12.07
C PRO A 49 21.13 -15.83 -11.22
N LYS A 50 21.12 -16.02 -9.90
CA LYS A 50 21.05 -14.91 -8.94
C LYS A 50 22.20 -13.93 -9.24
N ALA A 51 21.83 -12.69 -9.48
CA ALA A 51 22.75 -11.61 -9.78
C ALA A 51 22.75 -10.57 -8.68
N ALA A 52 23.93 -10.19 -8.22
CA ALA A 52 24.15 -9.09 -7.28
C ALA A 52 24.72 -7.89 -8.02
N GLY A 53 24.46 -6.68 -7.52
CA GLY A 53 25.04 -5.50 -8.15
C GLY A 53 24.85 -4.22 -7.37
N ALA A 54 25.75 -3.29 -7.60
CA ALA A 54 25.61 -1.92 -7.18
C ALA A 54 24.81 -1.13 -8.22
N PHE A 55 24.03 -0.16 -7.75
CA PHE A 55 23.19 0.66 -8.62
C PHE A 55 23.06 2.09 -8.12
N VAL A 56 22.67 2.97 -9.02
CA VAL A 56 22.21 4.32 -8.70
C VAL A 56 20.72 4.41 -9.06
N MET A 57 19.94 4.89 -8.12
CA MET A 57 18.53 5.24 -8.32
C MET A 57 18.41 6.76 -8.46
N LEU A 58 17.66 7.20 -9.45
CA LEU A 58 17.30 8.60 -9.68
C LEU A 58 15.78 8.70 -9.74
N SER A 59 15.18 9.53 -8.87
CA SER A 59 13.73 9.70 -8.80
C SER A 59 13.33 11.18 -8.79
N PRO A 60 13.39 11.86 -9.95
CA PRO A 60 12.81 13.20 -10.08
C PRO A 60 11.28 13.14 -10.01
N GLY A 61 10.70 14.13 -9.36
CA GLY A 61 9.24 14.23 -9.22
C GLY A 61 8.76 15.66 -9.11
N ILE A 62 7.46 15.82 -9.26
CA ILE A 62 6.75 17.08 -9.07
C ILE A 62 5.49 16.83 -8.25
N VAL A 63 5.25 17.71 -7.30
CA VAL A 63 4.02 17.73 -6.51
C VAL A 63 3.27 19.02 -6.82
N MET A 64 1.98 18.90 -7.08
CA MET A 64 1.03 20.01 -7.16
C MET A 64 0.03 19.84 -6.02
N ALA A 65 -0.16 20.85 -5.21
CA ALA A 65 -1.12 20.82 -4.11
C ALA A 65 -1.82 22.17 -3.95
N GLU A 66 -3.08 22.11 -3.56
CA GLU A 66 -3.89 23.30 -3.31
C GLU A 66 -4.81 23.08 -2.12
N ALA A 67 -4.99 24.10 -1.31
CA ALA A 67 -5.95 24.12 -0.22
C ALA A 67 -6.99 25.21 -0.47
N LEU A 68 -8.18 24.79 -0.79
CA LEU A 68 -9.38 25.60 -0.91
C LEU A 68 -10.20 25.47 0.40
N PRO A 69 -11.19 26.33 0.64
CA PRO A 69 -11.95 26.30 1.89
C PRO A 69 -12.59 24.95 2.24
N ARG A 70 -12.94 24.14 1.23
CA ARG A 70 -13.58 22.84 1.41
C ARG A 70 -12.88 21.70 0.70
N LEU A 71 -11.87 21.96 -0.12
CA LEU A 71 -11.16 20.96 -0.92
C LEU A 71 -9.67 21.16 -0.71
N ILE A 72 -8.99 20.10 -0.28
CA ILE A 72 -7.54 20.03 -0.29
C ILE A 72 -7.17 18.87 -1.21
N TYR A 73 -6.31 19.10 -2.18
CA TYR A 73 -5.82 18.04 -3.03
C TYR A 73 -4.31 18.10 -3.22
N ARG A 74 -3.73 16.94 -3.50
CA ARG A 74 -2.32 16.76 -3.79
C ARG A 74 -2.18 15.75 -4.94
N LEU A 75 -1.47 16.16 -5.98
CA LEU A 75 -1.10 15.31 -7.10
C LEU A 75 0.41 15.22 -7.13
N LYS A 76 0.94 14.01 -7.16
CA LYS A 76 2.39 13.76 -7.22
C LYS A 76 2.69 12.87 -8.41
N TYR A 77 3.67 13.26 -9.21
CA TYR A 77 4.27 12.43 -10.24
C TYR A 77 5.71 12.18 -9.89
N THR A 78 6.15 10.92 -10.03
CA THR A 78 7.54 10.49 -9.81
C THR A 78 7.96 9.58 -10.96
N TYR A 79 9.10 9.87 -11.56
CA TYR A 79 9.80 8.96 -12.46
C TYR A 79 10.98 8.38 -11.70
N THR A 80 11.16 7.07 -11.70
CA THR A 80 12.32 6.41 -11.08
C THR A 80 13.09 5.63 -12.14
N TYR A 81 14.40 5.73 -12.10
CA TYR A 81 15.32 4.97 -12.94
C TYR A 81 16.42 4.36 -12.09
N ASP A 82 16.55 3.04 -12.14
CA ASP A 82 17.60 2.27 -11.48
C ASP A 82 18.62 1.83 -12.52
N LEU A 83 19.84 2.33 -12.39
CA LEU A 83 20.98 1.99 -13.25
C LEU A 83 21.91 1.05 -12.52
N PHE A 84 21.98 -0.21 -12.95
CA PHE A 84 22.96 -1.20 -12.47
C PHE A 84 24.26 -1.07 -13.23
N PHE A 85 25.39 -0.94 -12.49
CA PHE A 85 26.69 -0.62 -13.11
C PHE A 85 27.27 -1.78 -13.92
N GLU A 86 27.13 -3.02 -13.45
CA GLU A 86 27.71 -4.20 -14.09
C GLU A 86 26.72 -4.96 -14.97
N GLN A 87 25.43 -4.64 -14.85
CA GLN A 87 24.33 -5.32 -15.52
C GLN A 87 23.32 -4.30 -16.04
N THR A 88 23.74 -3.48 -16.98
CA THR A 88 22.96 -2.36 -17.52
C THR A 88 21.68 -2.81 -18.23
N ASP A 89 21.65 -4.04 -18.74
CA ASP A 89 20.47 -4.70 -19.31
C ASP A 89 19.37 -4.99 -18.28
N LEU A 90 19.71 -5.04 -16.99
CA LEU A 90 18.78 -5.18 -15.89
C LEU A 90 18.32 -3.84 -15.29
N SER A 91 18.69 -2.72 -15.92
CA SER A 91 18.26 -1.39 -15.48
C SER A 91 16.73 -1.26 -15.59
N ASN A 92 16.14 -0.59 -14.61
CA ASN A 92 14.71 -0.50 -14.45
C ASN A 92 14.21 0.93 -14.54
N SER A 93 12.95 1.07 -14.92
CA SER A 93 12.27 2.35 -14.84
C SER A 93 10.85 2.18 -14.31
N SER A 94 10.38 3.17 -13.58
CA SER A 94 8.98 3.25 -13.17
C SER A 94 8.44 4.67 -13.28
N ASN A 95 7.15 4.76 -13.54
CA ASN A 95 6.36 5.99 -13.53
C ASN A 95 5.26 5.82 -12.51
N GLN A 96 5.13 6.76 -11.59
CA GLN A 96 4.09 6.75 -10.58
C GLN A 96 3.35 8.08 -10.57
N LEU A 97 2.02 8.00 -10.59
CA LEU A 97 1.12 9.14 -10.42
C LEU A 97 0.22 8.88 -9.22
N GLU A 98 0.24 9.76 -8.24
CA GLU A 98 -0.57 9.68 -7.02
C GLU A 98 -1.48 10.88 -6.92
N LEU A 99 -2.76 10.67 -6.62
CA LEU A 99 -3.74 11.68 -6.29
C LEU A 99 -4.30 11.43 -4.91
N GLN A 100 -4.37 12.46 -4.10
CA GLN A 100 -5.09 12.48 -2.82
C GLN A 100 -5.95 13.73 -2.77
N ALA A 101 -7.21 13.58 -2.38
CA ALA A 101 -8.11 14.70 -2.18
C ALA A 101 -8.99 14.50 -0.96
N PHE A 102 -9.22 15.56 -0.23
CA PHE A 102 -10.16 15.65 0.87
C PHE A 102 -11.16 16.75 0.58
N TYR A 103 -12.45 16.44 0.65
CA TYR A 103 -13.53 17.38 0.33
C TYR A 103 -14.58 17.41 1.43
N ASP A 104 -14.75 18.57 2.08
CA ASP A 104 -15.86 18.84 3.00
C ASP A 104 -17.11 19.23 2.18
N VAL A 105 -17.92 18.21 1.82
CA VAL A 105 -19.17 18.42 1.06
C VAL A 105 -20.12 19.31 1.87
N SER A 106 -20.21 19.05 3.17
CA SER A 106 -20.99 19.83 4.14
C SER A 106 -20.37 19.68 5.54
N PRO A 107 -20.83 20.43 6.57
CA PRO A 107 -20.34 20.22 7.93
C PRO A 107 -20.51 18.82 8.50
N ARG A 108 -21.37 18.00 7.88
CA ARG A 108 -21.64 16.62 8.29
C ARG A 108 -21.19 15.56 7.30
N VAL A 109 -20.71 15.96 6.13
CA VAL A 109 -20.35 15.05 5.05
C VAL A 109 -18.96 15.37 4.58
N ALA A 110 -18.05 14.42 4.73
CA ALA A 110 -16.68 14.50 4.23
C ALA A 110 -16.41 13.35 3.24
N MET A 111 -15.60 13.65 2.24
CA MET A 111 -15.20 12.71 1.20
C MET A 111 -13.68 12.68 1.07
N VAL A 112 -13.11 11.50 0.98
CA VAL A 112 -11.69 11.27 0.68
C VAL A 112 -11.60 10.52 -0.63
N VAL A 113 -10.74 10.97 -1.51
CA VAL A 113 -10.45 10.30 -2.79
C VAL A 113 -8.96 10.04 -2.88
N GLY A 114 -8.61 8.84 -3.27
CA GLY A 114 -7.23 8.44 -3.60
C GLY A 114 -7.17 7.81 -4.96
N ALA A 115 -6.08 8.01 -5.68
CA ALA A 115 -5.77 7.25 -6.88
C ALA A 115 -4.25 7.08 -7.00
N ASN A 116 -3.83 5.93 -7.49
CA ASN A 116 -2.43 5.63 -7.77
C ASN A 116 -2.35 4.88 -9.09
N VAL A 117 -1.41 5.29 -9.93
CA VAL A 117 -1.07 4.59 -11.18
C VAL A 117 0.43 4.37 -11.18
N LEU A 118 0.85 3.11 -11.25
CA LEU A 118 2.24 2.69 -11.30
C LEU A 118 2.48 1.89 -12.58
N GLN A 119 3.37 2.37 -13.43
CA GLN A 119 3.97 1.58 -14.49
C GLN A 119 5.39 1.21 -14.06
N SER A 120 5.74 -0.05 -14.12
CA SER A 120 7.09 -0.53 -13.77
C SER A 120 7.42 -1.77 -14.57
N ASN A 121 8.71 -2.05 -14.70
CA ASN A 121 9.23 -3.31 -15.23
C ASN A 121 9.74 -4.23 -14.13
N GLN A 122 9.51 -3.93 -12.87
CA GLN A 122 9.85 -4.78 -11.72
C GLN A 122 8.63 -5.04 -10.84
N TYR A 123 8.27 -6.29 -10.67
CA TYR A 123 7.21 -6.71 -9.73
C TYR A 123 7.53 -6.34 -8.27
N SER A 124 8.81 -6.34 -7.90
CA SER A 124 9.23 -5.93 -6.55
C SER A 124 8.84 -4.48 -6.20
N ALA A 125 8.55 -3.63 -7.19
CA ALA A 125 8.01 -2.30 -6.93
C ALA A 125 6.62 -2.34 -6.27
N LEU A 126 5.84 -3.39 -6.49
CA LEU A 126 4.52 -3.58 -5.87
C LEU A 126 4.57 -4.04 -4.41
N ILE A 127 5.63 -4.75 -4.00
CA ILE A 127 5.82 -5.14 -2.59
C ILE A 127 6.06 -3.90 -1.71
N LEU A 128 6.58 -2.84 -2.30
CA LEU A 128 6.85 -1.58 -1.61
C LEU A 128 5.60 -0.72 -1.42
N LEU A 129 4.46 -1.12 -2.00
CA LEU A 129 3.19 -0.45 -1.73
C LEU A 129 2.75 -0.75 -0.30
N PRO A 130 2.16 0.24 0.37
CA PRO A 130 1.78 0.08 1.77
C PRO A 130 0.70 -0.97 1.98
N PRO A 131 0.69 -1.64 3.14
CA PRO A 131 -0.37 -2.57 3.52
C PRO A 131 -1.76 -1.91 3.43
N GLY A 132 -2.71 -2.59 2.82
CA GLY A 132 -4.09 -2.11 2.68
C GLY A 132 -4.47 -1.48 1.34
N ALA A 133 -3.51 -1.32 0.41
CA ALA A 133 -3.78 -0.87 -0.96
C ALA A 133 -3.98 -2.04 -1.95
N GLY A 134 -4.48 -3.20 -1.51
CA GLY A 134 -4.49 -4.41 -2.33
C GLY A 134 -3.08 -4.95 -2.54
N THR A 135 -2.30 -5.00 -1.46
CA THR A 135 -0.88 -5.33 -1.53
C THR A 135 -0.65 -6.74 -2.03
N VAL A 136 0.20 -6.82 -2.99
CA VAL A 136 0.71 -8.08 -3.50
C VAL A 136 1.67 -8.64 -2.49
N ASN A 137 1.25 -9.68 -1.82
CA ASN A 137 2.01 -10.29 -0.73
C ASN A 137 3.05 -11.29 -1.26
N ALA A 138 2.91 -11.72 -2.51
CA ALA A 138 3.86 -12.58 -3.18
C ALA A 138 4.08 -12.07 -4.61
N THR A 139 5.33 -11.97 -5.03
CA THR A 139 5.68 -11.56 -6.38
C THR A 139 6.37 -12.69 -7.12
N PRO A 140 6.08 -12.89 -8.42
CA PRO A 140 6.90 -13.75 -9.25
C PRO A 140 8.33 -13.21 -9.32
N ALA A 141 9.28 -14.10 -9.52
CA ALA A 141 10.65 -13.71 -9.84
C ALA A 141 10.72 -13.18 -11.26
N GLY A 142 11.67 -12.27 -11.51
CA GLY A 142 11.90 -11.72 -12.83
C GLY A 142 11.44 -10.27 -13.00
N SER A 143 11.51 -9.80 -14.24
CA SER A 143 11.10 -8.47 -14.63
C SER A 143 10.10 -8.54 -15.79
N GLU A 144 8.96 -7.93 -15.61
CA GLU A 144 7.94 -7.76 -16.67
C GLU A 144 7.34 -6.36 -16.59
N ASN A 145 7.07 -5.78 -17.74
CA ASN A 145 6.36 -4.50 -17.77
C ASN A 145 4.90 -4.69 -17.38
N PHE A 146 4.47 -3.98 -16.37
CA PHE A 146 3.09 -3.97 -15.92
C PHE A 146 2.59 -2.56 -15.64
N LEU A 147 1.28 -2.41 -15.66
CA LEU A 147 0.54 -1.26 -15.20
C LEU A 147 -0.34 -1.68 -14.03
N SER A 148 -0.14 -1.03 -12.88
CA SER A 148 -1.04 -1.13 -11.73
C SER A 148 -1.78 0.18 -11.57
N ALA A 149 -3.10 0.13 -11.51
CA ALA A 149 -3.94 1.29 -11.29
C ALA A 149 -4.90 1.00 -10.13
N SER A 150 -4.98 1.92 -9.18
CA SER A 150 -5.95 1.86 -8.10
C SER A 150 -6.64 3.20 -7.91
N ALA A 151 -7.91 3.17 -7.55
CA ALA A 151 -8.67 4.35 -7.17
C ALA A 151 -9.58 3.98 -6.00
N ASN A 152 -9.75 4.89 -5.06
CA ASN A 152 -10.65 4.68 -3.94
C ASN A 152 -11.36 5.97 -3.56
N GLU A 153 -12.58 5.81 -3.07
CA GLU A 153 -13.40 6.86 -2.50
C GLU A 153 -13.96 6.40 -1.17
N LEU A 154 -14.01 7.29 -0.21
CA LEU A 154 -14.65 7.09 1.08
C LEU A 154 -15.49 8.32 1.41
N VAL A 155 -16.79 8.13 1.55
CA VAL A 155 -17.71 9.15 2.03
C VAL A 155 -18.09 8.84 3.47
N SER A 156 -17.99 9.82 4.35
CA SER A 156 -18.43 9.73 5.74
C SER A 156 -19.51 10.75 6.04
N VAL A 157 -20.53 10.34 6.79
CA VAL A 157 -21.69 11.16 7.14
C VAL A 157 -21.91 11.11 8.65
N ASP A 158 -21.88 12.25 9.33
CA ASP A 158 -22.23 12.37 10.75
C ASP A 158 -23.77 12.37 10.87
N LEU A 159 -24.33 11.18 11.19
CA LEU A 159 -25.78 10.94 11.36
C LEU A 159 -26.29 11.56 12.68
N ALA A 160 -25.45 11.53 13.72
CA ALA A 160 -25.65 12.15 15.02
C ALA A 160 -24.28 12.57 15.59
N PRO A 161 -24.20 13.34 16.68
CA PRO A 161 -22.91 13.76 17.26
C PRO A 161 -21.96 12.61 17.64
N ASP A 162 -22.53 11.45 17.97
CA ASP A 162 -21.81 10.22 18.35
C ASP A 162 -21.96 9.07 17.34
N LEU A 163 -22.65 9.29 16.21
CA LEU A 163 -22.95 8.26 15.23
C LEU A 163 -22.53 8.70 13.83
N ARG A 164 -21.62 7.93 13.21
CA ARG A 164 -21.13 8.14 11.86
C ARG A 164 -21.47 6.95 10.98
N GLY A 165 -22.03 7.22 9.81
CA GLY A 165 -22.12 6.27 8.71
C GLY A 165 -20.99 6.52 7.70
N TYR A 166 -20.59 5.49 6.98
CA TYR A 166 -19.64 5.63 5.89
C TYR A 166 -19.89 4.60 4.80
N GLU A 167 -19.53 4.99 3.60
CA GLU A 167 -19.48 4.10 2.43
C GLU A 167 -18.15 4.32 1.71
N GLY A 168 -17.68 3.30 1.03
CA GLY A 168 -16.45 3.40 0.25
C GLY A 168 -16.49 2.48 -0.95
N VAL A 169 -15.86 2.92 -2.02
CA VAL A 169 -15.63 2.13 -3.24
C VAL A 169 -14.15 2.16 -3.53
N ALA A 170 -13.59 1.03 -3.92
CA ALA A 170 -12.24 0.95 -4.43
C ALA A 170 -12.20 0.12 -5.71
N LEU A 171 -11.22 0.42 -6.55
CA LEU A 171 -10.95 -0.30 -7.78
C LEU A 171 -9.46 -0.54 -7.87
N THR A 172 -9.06 -1.76 -8.13
CA THR A 172 -7.66 -2.10 -8.42
C THR A 172 -7.60 -2.88 -9.73
N GLU A 173 -6.66 -2.54 -10.58
CA GLU A 173 -6.36 -3.25 -11.81
C GLU A 173 -4.86 -3.44 -11.92
N VAL A 174 -4.41 -4.66 -12.25
CA VAL A 174 -3.04 -4.95 -12.63
C VAL A 174 -3.05 -5.62 -13.98
N THR A 175 -2.34 -5.02 -14.93
CA THR A 175 -2.30 -5.46 -16.32
C THR A 175 -0.84 -5.59 -16.77
N PRO A 176 -0.38 -6.80 -17.18
CA PRO A 176 0.90 -6.94 -17.88
C PRO A 176 0.82 -6.23 -19.23
N LEU A 177 1.86 -5.47 -19.58
CA LEU A 177 1.84 -4.65 -20.80
C LEU A 177 2.29 -5.42 -22.04
N PHE A 178 3.18 -6.39 -21.89
CA PHE A 178 3.78 -7.10 -23.02
C PHE A 178 3.84 -8.63 -22.80
N SER A 179 3.34 -9.13 -21.67
CA SER A 179 3.32 -10.57 -21.39
C SER A 179 2.00 -11.20 -21.85
N THR A 180 2.12 -12.43 -22.33
CA THR A 180 0.97 -13.30 -22.61
C THR A 180 0.77 -14.36 -21.53
N VAL A 181 1.65 -14.39 -20.54
CA VAL A 181 1.68 -15.42 -19.49
C VAL A 181 1.20 -14.88 -18.15
N ALA A 182 1.55 -13.62 -17.83
CA ALA A 182 1.10 -13.01 -16.57
C ALA A 182 -0.39 -12.68 -16.60
N PRO A 183 -1.13 -12.94 -15.53
CA PRO A 183 -2.56 -12.70 -15.48
C PRO A 183 -2.87 -11.19 -15.42
N ARG A 184 -4.02 -10.81 -15.99
CA ARG A 184 -4.64 -9.50 -15.77
C ARG A 184 -5.68 -9.63 -14.68
N THR A 185 -5.61 -8.76 -13.67
CA THR A 185 -6.54 -8.78 -12.54
C THR A 185 -7.30 -7.46 -12.45
N PHE A 186 -8.61 -7.55 -12.19
CA PHE A 186 -9.51 -6.43 -12.01
C PHE A 186 -10.37 -6.68 -10.76
N GLU A 187 -10.30 -5.76 -9.77
CA GLU A 187 -10.91 -5.92 -8.45
C GLU A 187 -11.65 -4.64 -8.01
N PRO A 188 -12.95 -4.53 -8.27
CA PRO A 188 -13.82 -3.56 -7.61
C PRO A 188 -14.22 -4.05 -6.21
N THR A 189 -14.15 -3.15 -5.25
CA THR A 189 -14.55 -3.36 -3.85
C THR A 189 -15.56 -2.31 -3.44
N GLY A 190 -16.60 -2.71 -2.73
CA GLY A 190 -17.56 -1.82 -2.08
C GLY A 190 -17.65 -2.11 -0.60
N ARG A 191 -17.81 -1.07 0.22
CA ARG A 191 -18.04 -1.22 1.66
C ARG A 191 -19.04 -0.21 2.18
N VAL A 192 -19.75 -0.59 3.24
CA VAL A 192 -20.66 0.29 3.99
C VAL A 192 -20.55 -0.05 5.47
N GLY A 193 -20.55 0.96 6.31
CA GLY A 193 -20.42 0.75 7.75
C GLY A 193 -21.03 1.88 8.58
N VAL A 194 -21.14 1.60 9.86
CA VAL A 194 -21.59 2.53 10.87
C VAL A 194 -20.73 2.39 12.12
N GLU A 195 -20.36 3.51 12.72
CA GLU A 195 -19.58 3.57 13.95
C GLU A 195 -20.24 4.53 14.95
N ARG A 196 -20.37 4.08 16.19
CA ARG A 196 -20.79 4.92 17.31
C ARG A 196 -19.62 5.17 18.25
N THR A 197 -19.36 6.44 18.53
CA THR A 197 -18.24 6.88 19.37
C THR A 197 -18.73 7.19 20.78
N PHE A 198 -18.02 6.68 21.79
CA PHE A 198 -18.17 6.97 23.20
C PHE A 198 -16.96 7.77 23.67
N VAL A 199 -16.86 8.06 24.96
CA VAL A 199 -15.76 8.89 25.50
C VAL A 199 -14.37 8.33 25.21
N THR A 200 -14.21 7.00 25.35
CA THR A 200 -12.92 6.31 25.14
C THR A 200 -13.02 5.20 24.10
N ASP A 201 -14.21 4.83 23.71
CA ASP A 201 -14.46 3.68 22.84
C ASP A 201 -15.22 4.10 21.59
N ALA A 202 -15.05 3.36 20.52
CA ALA A 202 -15.94 3.38 19.37
C ALA A 202 -16.28 1.95 18.96
N VAL A 203 -17.55 1.70 18.67
CA VAL A 203 -18.06 0.39 18.26
C VAL A 203 -18.80 0.54 16.96
N GLY A 204 -18.60 -0.37 16.03
CA GLY A 204 -19.24 -0.31 14.73
C GLY A 204 -19.45 -1.67 14.09
N ALA A 205 -20.03 -1.62 12.91
CA ALA A 205 -20.19 -2.76 12.03
C ALA A 205 -19.94 -2.33 10.58
N GLU A 206 -19.35 -3.21 9.80
CA GLU A 206 -19.04 -2.96 8.39
C GLU A 206 -19.38 -4.21 7.56
N ALA A 207 -19.93 -3.99 6.38
CA ALA A 207 -20.07 -5.00 5.34
C ALA A 207 -19.23 -4.60 4.13
N ARG A 208 -18.54 -5.56 3.51
CA ARG A 208 -17.73 -5.40 2.30
C ARG A 208 -18.16 -6.40 1.25
N GLY A 209 -18.01 -6.02 0.00
CA GLY A 209 -18.15 -6.91 -1.15
C GLY A 209 -17.02 -6.66 -2.12
N ASP A 210 -16.26 -7.69 -2.41
CA ASP A 210 -15.13 -7.66 -3.35
C ASP A 210 -15.47 -8.59 -4.52
N TYR A 211 -15.35 -8.08 -5.74
CA TYR A 211 -15.40 -8.89 -6.94
C TYR A 211 -14.01 -8.95 -7.53
N SER A 212 -13.55 -10.13 -7.89
CA SER A 212 -12.27 -10.30 -8.57
C SER A 212 -12.47 -11.03 -9.88
N TYR A 213 -11.92 -10.47 -10.94
CA TYR A 213 -11.83 -11.07 -12.26
C TYR A 213 -10.37 -11.18 -12.66
N VAL A 214 -9.95 -12.41 -12.96
CA VAL A 214 -8.59 -12.73 -13.38
C VAL A 214 -8.66 -13.34 -14.77
N GLN A 215 -8.07 -12.67 -15.74
CA GLN A 215 -7.91 -13.16 -17.10
C GLN A 215 -6.57 -13.88 -17.23
N GLY A 216 -6.59 -15.12 -17.76
CA GLY A 216 -5.39 -15.93 -17.93
C GLY A 216 -4.85 -16.48 -16.61
N ALA A 217 -5.71 -16.83 -15.67
CA ALA A 217 -5.32 -17.43 -14.39
C ALA A 217 -4.56 -18.75 -14.60
N LEU A 218 -3.58 -18.99 -13.72
CA LEU A 218 -2.82 -20.23 -13.66
C LEU A 218 -3.14 -20.95 -12.35
N ASP A 219 -3.12 -22.27 -12.36
CA ASP A 219 -3.16 -23.06 -11.13
C ASP A 219 -1.80 -23.02 -10.40
N PRO A 220 -1.70 -23.55 -9.18
CA PRO A 220 -0.43 -23.61 -8.44
C PRO A 220 0.66 -24.43 -9.13
N ASP A 221 0.32 -25.29 -10.07
CA ASP A 221 1.24 -26.07 -10.89
C ASP A 221 1.60 -25.40 -12.23
N GLY A 222 1.04 -24.18 -12.48
CA GLY A 222 1.27 -23.38 -13.67
C GLY A 222 0.42 -23.76 -14.89
N ALA A 223 -0.55 -24.67 -14.73
CA ALA A 223 -1.47 -25.01 -15.82
C ALA A 223 -2.52 -23.88 -16.02
N PRO A 224 -2.91 -23.56 -17.26
CA PRO A 224 -3.89 -22.52 -17.51
C PRO A 224 -5.29 -22.93 -17.03
N LEU A 225 -5.86 -22.13 -16.12
CA LEU A 225 -7.25 -22.27 -15.64
C LEU A 225 -8.25 -21.50 -16.50
N GLY A 226 -7.77 -20.66 -17.45
CA GLY A 226 -8.61 -19.70 -18.16
C GLY A 226 -9.02 -18.52 -17.29
N ASP A 227 -10.11 -17.87 -17.69
CA ASP A 227 -10.61 -16.69 -16.94
C ASP A 227 -11.33 -17.14 -15.67
N GLN A 228 -10.99 -16.53 -14.55
CA GLN A 228 -11.58 -16.81 -13.25
C GLN A 228 -12.32 -15.58 -12.72
N SER A 229 -13.46 -15.81 -12.09
CA SER A 229 -14.18 -14.76 -11.39
C SER A 229 -14.72 -15.27 -10.05
N GLN A 230 -14.67 -14.38 -9.06
CA GLN A 230 -15.15 -14.67 -7.70
C GLN A 230 -15.71 -13.45 -7.01
N VAL A 231 -16.52 -13.71 -5.99
CA VAL A 231 -17.05 -12.70 -5.09
C VAL A 231 -16.65 -13.07 -3.66
N ILE A 232 -16.19 -12.09 -2.90
CA ILE A 232 -15.97 -12.22 -1.46
C ILE A 232 -16.91 -11.26 -0.76
N GLY A 233 -17.82 -11.78 0.05
CA GLY A 233 -18.68 -10.99 0.92
C GLY A 233 -18.15 -11.08 2.35
N THR A 234 -17.98 -9.95 3.03
CA THR A 234 -17.41 -9.87 4.38
C THR A 234 -18.33 -9.07 5.29
N ALA A 235 -18.53 -9.53 6.52
CA ALA A 235 -19.21 -8.79 7.57
C ALA A 235 -18.39 -8.82 8.85
N VAL A 236 -18.11 -7.64 9.43
CA VAL A 236 -17.26 -7.49 10.62
C VAL A 236 -17.90 -6.55 11.64
N GLY A 237 -17.70 -6.85 12.91
CA GLY A 237 -17.83 -5.91 14.01
C GLY A 237 -16.50 -5.20 14.25
N THR A 238 -16.53 -3.94 14.61
CA THR A 238 -15.34 -3.13 14.88
C THR A 238 -15.38 -2.57 16.31
N TRP A 239 -14.26 -2.56 16.98
CA TRP A 239 -14.09 -1.92 18.26
C TRP A 239 -12.75 -1.19 18.29
N ARG A 240 -12.79 0.08 18.74
CA ARG A 240 -11.62 0.92 18.96
C ARG A 240 -11.64 1.45 20.37
N ARG A 241 -10.49 1.49 21.03
CA ARG A 241 -10.35 2.07 22.36
C ARG A 241 -9.08 2.89 22.49
N ASP A 242 -9.24 4.09 23.04
CA ASP A 242 -8.13 4.94 23.49
C ASP A 242 -7.85 4.66 24.96
N TRP A 243 -6.70 4.05 25.27
CA TRP A 243 -6.26 3.66 26.61
C TRP A 243 -5.52 4.78 27.35
N GLY A 244 -5.68 6.01 26.91
CA GLY A 244 -5.04 7.20 27.41
C GLY A 244 -4.42 8.03 26.28
N ARG A 245 -3.39 8.82 26.60
CA ARG A 245 -2.85 9.78 25.64
C ARG A 245 -1.96 9.16 24.55
N SER A 246 -1.40 8.01 24.83
CA SER A 246 -0.33 7.43 23.99
C SER A 246 -0.64 6.04 23.44
N PHE A 247 -1.68 5.39 23.91
CA PHE A 247 -1.99 4.01 23.53
C PHE A 247 -3.42 3.89 22.98
N ALA A 248 -3.57 3.25 21.83
CA ALA A 248 -4.85 2.95 21.22
C ALA A 248 -4.88 1.52 20.68
N SER A 249 -6.05 0.90 20.67
CA SER A 249 -6.28 -0.39 20.06
C SER A 249 -7.48 -0.33 19.12
N ARG A 250 -7.43 -1.12 18.05
CA ARG A 250 -8.54 -1.36 17.13
C ARG A 250 -8.61 -2.85 16.85
N ILE A 251 -9.81 -3.41 16.94
CA ILE A 251 -10.10 -4.80 16.63
C ILE A 251 -11.28 -4.84 15.66
N GLU A 252 -11.14 -5.63 14.63
CA GLU A 252 -12.19 -6.00 13.69
C GLU A 252 -12.29 -7.53 13.72
N ALA A 253 -13.49 -8.07 13.80
CA ALA A 253 -13.71 -9.51 13.79
C ALA A 253 -15.04 -9.86 13.12
N GLY A 254 -15.06 -10.93 12.34
CA GLY A 254 -16.24 -11.34 11.63
C GLY A 254 -16.04 -12.59 10.80
N ALA A 255 -16.79 -12.68 9.72
CA ALA A 255 -16.70 -13.79 8.78
C ALA A 255 -16.79 -13.27 7.35
N LEU A 256 -16.17 -14.00 6.46
CA LEU A 256 -16.28 -13.81 5.03
C LEU A 256 -16.75 -15.09 4.33
N ARG A 257 -17.40 -14.89 3.20
CA ARG A 257 -17.76 -15.96 2.26
C ARG A 257 -17.13 -15.67 0.91
N LEU A 258 -16.30 -16.58 0.46
CA LEU A 258 -15.83 -16.62 -0.93
C LEU A 258 -16.77 -17.50 -1.75
N GLN A 259 -17.14 -17.03 -2.93
CA GLN A 259 -17.89 -17.76 -3.94
C GLN A 259 -17.18 -17.63 -5.29
N ARG A 260 -16.71 -18.75 -5.85
CA ARG A 260 -16.20 -18.79 -7.23
C ARG A 260 -17.39 -18.89 -8.19
N LEU A 261 -17.43 -18.01 -9.18
CA LEU A 261 -18.55 -17.93 -10.10
C LEU A 261 -18.46 -18.97 -11.24
N ASN A 262 -17.24 -19.38 -11.58
CA ASN A 262 -17.00 -20.34 -12.67
C ASN A 262 -17.33 -21.80 -12.28
N THR A 263 -17.14 -22.15 -11.03
CA THR A 263 -17.28 -23.54 -10.54
C THR A 263 -18.41 -23.71 -9.55
N ASP A 264 -19.08 -22.63 -9.15
CA ASP A 264 -20.09 -22.58 -8.07
C ASP A 264 -19.58 -23.13 -6.73
N LYS A 265 -18.26 -23.13 -6.54
CA LYS A 265 -17.59 -23.55 -5.30
C LYS A 265 -17.35 -22.34 -4.41
N GLY A 266 -17.41 -22.57 -3.11
CA GLY A 266 -17.16 -21.54 -2.14
C GLY A 266 -16.97 -22.07 -0.74
N PHE A 267 -16.49 -21.22 0.17
CA PHE A 267 -16.29 -21.59 1.57
C PHE A 267 -16.48 -20.36 2.49
N TRP A 268 -16.63 -20.64 3.76
CA TRP A 268 -16.65 -19.65 4.81
C TRP A 268 -15.30 -19.65 5.52
N GLU A 269 -14.79 -18.45 5.84
CA GLU A 269 -13.57 -18.26 6.61
C GLU A 269 -13.82 -17.17 7.67
N PRO A 270 -13.30 -17.31 8.90
CA PRO A 270 -13.25 -16.18 9.82
C PRO A 270 -12.40 -15.07 9.19
N THR A 271 -12.63 -13.83 9.61
CA THR A 271 -11.77 -12.70 9.23
C THR A 271 -11.59 -11.78 10.41
N GLY A 272 -10.44 -11.15 10.50
CA GLY A 272 -10.19 -10.24 11.60
C GLY A 272 -8.91 -9.45 11.42
N ARG A 273 -8.93 -8.25 12.02
CA ARG A 273 -7.77 -7.37 12.10
C ARG A 273 -7.62 -6.86 13.52
N ALA A 274 -6.40 -6.79 14.00
CA ALA A 274 -6.08 -6.16 15.27
C ALA A 274 -4.93 -5.17 15.05
N THR A 275 -5.04 -3.97 15.64
CA THR A 275 -3.99 -2.96 15.59
C THR A 275 -3.79 -2.40 16.99
N LEU A 276 -2.54 -2.33 17.43
CA LEU A 276 -2.11 -1.67 18.65
C LEU A 276 -1.17 -0.54 18.27
N SER A 277 -1.51 0.68 18.63
CA SER A 277 -0.70 1.87 18.36
C SER A 277 -0.23 2.48 19.67
N TYR A 278 1.07 2.76 19.75
CA TYR A 278 1.71 3.42 20.88
C TYR A 278 2.46 4.65 20.39
N VAL A 279 2.01 5.84 20.79
CA VAL A 279 2.55 7.14 20.35
C VAL A 279 2.97 7.94 21.59
N PRO A 280 4.10 7.63 22.24
CA PRO A 280 4.67 8.43 23.32
C PRO A 280 5.22 9.75 22.79
N ALA A 281 5.70 10.62 23.71
CA ALA A 281 6.29 11.89 23.34
C ALA A 281 7.59 11.79 22.51
N PHE A 282 8.21 10.62 22.48
CA PHE A 282 9.54 10.39 21.90
C PHE A 282 9.55 9.33 20.76
N GLY A 283 8.46 9.11 20.09
CA GLY A 283 8.41 8.16 18.99
C GLY A 283 7.03 7.56 18.79
N ASP A 284 6.95 6.51 18.00
CA ASP A 284 5.75 5.73 17.80
C ASP A 284 6.09 4.28 17.54
N ALA A 285 5.15 3.41 17.83
CA ALA A 285 5.19 2.00 17.48
C ALA A 285 3.79 1.51 17.15
N GLU A 286 3.69 0.61 16.20
CA GLU A 286 2.44 -0.04 15.83
C GLU A 286 2.67 -1.52 15.59
N LEU A 287 1.81 -2.33 16.17
CA LEU A 287 1.68 -3.77 15.89
C LEU A 287 0.33 -4.00 15.25
N SER A 288 0.30 -4.65 14.09
CA SER A 288 -0.93 -5.05 13.42
C SER A 288 -0.92 -6.52 13.06
N TYR A 289 -2.09 -7.12 13.06
CA TYR A 289 -2.36 -8.46 12.58
C TYR A 289 -3.61 -8.43 11.70
N ASP A 290 -3.59 -9.16 10.60
CA ASP A 290 -4.72 -9.29 9.67
C ASP A 290 -4.86 -10.75 9.25
N HIS A 291 -6.09 -11.28 9.27
CA HIS A 291 -6.47 -12.58 8.72
C HIS A 291 -7.61 -12.37 7.73
N THR A 292 -7.36 -12.66 6.44
CA THR A 292 -8.35 -12.41 5.39
C THR A 292 -8.11 -13.25 4.15
N VAL A 293 -9.01 -13.14 3.19
CA VAL A 293 -8.92 -13.75 1.86
C VAL A 293 -8.78 -12.64 0.82
N THR A 294 -7.85 -12.79 -0.10
CA THR A 294 -7.64 -11.84 -1.19
C THR A 294 -7.20 -12.56 -2.47
N THR A 295 -7.34 -11.90 -3.60
CA THR A 295 -6.70 -12.32 -4.85
C THR A 295 -5.33 -11.69 -4.95
N ASN A 296 -4.31 -12.49 -5.24
CA ASN A 296 -3.01 -11.94 -5.60
C ASN A 296 -3.04 -11.52 -7.08
N PRO A 297 -2.94 -10.23 -7.38
CA PRO A 297 -3.15 -9.75 -8.74
C PRO A 297 -2.03 -10.13 -9.72
N LEU A 298 -0.83 -10.48 -9.23
CA LEU A 298 0.27 -10.92 -10.07
C LEU A 298 0.24 -12.41 -10.36
N LEU A 299 -0.23 -13.21 -9.41
CA LEU A 299 -0.37 -14.66 -9.56
C LEU A 299 -1.73 -15.03 -10.16
N GLY A 300 -2.71 -14.13 -10.07
CA GLY A 300 -4.09 -14.41 -10.43
C GLY A 300 -4.74 -15.48 -9.55
N GLN A 301 -4.20 -15.71 -8.36
CA GLN A 301 -4.63 -16.76 -7.45
C GLN A 301 -5.19 -16.17 -6.16
N THR A 302 -6.14 -16.90 -5.57
CA THR A 302 -6.73 -16.52 -4.29
C THR A 302 -5.91 -17.08 -3.14
N LEU A 303 -5.64 -16.23 -2.16
CA LEU A 303 -4.93 -16.60 -0.94
C LEU A 303 -5.82 -16.35 0.28
N VAL A 304 -5.79 -17.29 1.21
CA VAL A 304 -6.12 -17.05 2.61
C VAL A 304 -4.81 -16.73 3.31
N TYR A 305 -4.68 -15.56 3.89
CA TYR A 305 -3.41 -15.17 4.49
C TYR A 305 -3.55 -14.60 5.90
N ASP A 306 -2.51 -14.84 6.65
CA ASP A 306 -2.22 -14.23 7.93
C ASP A 306 -1.06 -13.27 7.77
N GLU A 307 -1.22 -12.05 8.24
CA GLU A 307 -0.19 -11.03 8.17
C GLU A 307 0.02 -10.39 9.54
N ALA A 308 1.27 -10.24 9.95
CA ALA A 308 1.65 -9.51 11.15
C ALA A 308 2.72 -8.47 10.82
N TRP A 309 2.53 -7.23 11.28
CA TRP A 309 3.50 -6.15 11.14
C TRP A 309 3.83 -5.53 12.47
N LEU A 310 5.11 -5.28 12.68
CA LEU A 310 5.63 -4.41 13.71
C LEU A 310 6.38 -3.28 13.05
N ARG A 311 6.04 -2.04 13.34
CA ARG A 311 6.73 -0.85 12.83
C ARG A 311 6.88 0.19 13.92
N GLY A 312 7.92 1.02 13.81
CA GLY A 312 8.12 2.11 14.74
C GLY A 312 9.18 3.07 14.27
N ALA A 313 9.16 4.26 14.84
CA ALA A 313 10.15 5.28 14.60
C ALA A 313 10.47 6.07 15.88
N ILE A 314 11.74 6.41 16.04
CA ILE A 314 12.24 7.10 17.23
C ILE A 314 13.12 8.27 16.78
N PRO A 315 12.80 9.52 17.16
CA PRO A 315 13.69 10.64 16.98
C PRO A 315 14.92 10.50 17.91
N LEU A 316 16.10 10.49 17.31
CA LEU A 316 17.37 10.35 18.04
C LEU A 316 17.91 11.69 18.54
N THR A 317 17.35 12.79 18.05
CA THR A 317 17.68 14.15 18.49
C THR A 317 16.45 14.85 19.06
N LYS A 318 16.65 15.78 20.02
CA LYS A 318 15.55 16.54 20.63
C LYS A 318 14.74 17.38 19.64
N LYS A 319 15.34 17.76 18.51
CA LYS A 319 14.67 18.53 17.46
C LYS A 319 14.01 17.65 16.39
N GLY A 320 14.16 16.30 16.47
CA GLY A 320 13.65 15.38 15.47
C GLY A 320 14.41 15.41 14.14
N GLU A 321 15.60 16.02 14.08
CA GLU A 321 16.39 16.11 12.84
C GLU A 321 16.98 14.75 12.43
N LEU A 322 17.22 13.86 13.39
CA LEU A 322 17.68 12.50 13.14
C LEU A 322 16.64 11.51 13.65
N LEU A 323 16.18 10.64 12.76
CA LEU A 323 15.15 9.62 13.03
C LEU A 323 15.70 8.25 12.73
N ALA A 324 15.46 7.28 13.60
CA ALA A 324 15.57 5.87 13.30
C ALA A 324 14.18 5.27 13.11
N ALA A 325 14.00 4.49 12.06
CA ALA A 325 12.76 3.76 11.80
C ALA A 325 13.05 2.29 11.51
N ALA A 326 12.15 1.42 11.93
CA ALA A 326 12.24 0.00 11.63
C ALA A 326 10.83 -0.56 11.39
N SER A 327 10.75 -1.53 10.50
CA SER A 327 9.56 -2.35 10.32
C SER A 327 9.92 -3.80 10.06
N CYS A 328 9.06 -4.71 10.54
CA CYS A 328 9.17 -6.13 10.27
C CYS A 328 7.77 -6.68 10.02
N GLY A 329 7.59 -7.36 8.90
CA GLY A 329 6.34 -7.99 8.50
C GLY A 329 6.54 -9.46 8.21
N TYR A 330 5.60 -10.28 8.64
CA TYR A 330 5.52 -11.69 8.28
C TYR A 330 4.13 -11.99 7.73
N GLN A 331 4.12 -12.67 6.60
CA GLN A 331 2.89 -13.13 5.94
C GLN A 331 2.97 -14.62 5.70
N SER A 332 1.88 -15.32 5.99
CA SER A 332 1.70 -16.74 5.67
C SER A 332 0.44 -16.89 4.83
N GLY A 333 0.60 -17.19 3.55
CA GLY A 333 -0.48 -17.34 2.58
C GLY A 333 -0.72 -18.78 2.20
N ARG A 334 -1.98 -19.19 2.14
CA ARG A 334 -2.41 -20.49 1.62
C ARG A 334 -3.12 -20.27 0.29
N LEU A 335 -2.55 -20.79 -0.78
CA LEU A 335 -3.13 -20.72 -2.12
C LEU A 335 -4.31 -21.67 -2.24
N LEU A 336 -5.38 -21.19 -2.85
CA LEU A 336 -6.57 -22.00 -3.15
C LEU A 336 -6.55 -22.44 -4.61
N ASP A 337 -6.80 -23.76 -4.84
CA ASP A 337 -7.04 -24.28 -6.17
C ASP A 337 -8.41 -23.86 -6.74
N GLU A 338 -8.77 -24.32 -7.94
CA GLU A 338 -10.05 -24.04 -8.60
C GLU A 338 -11.28 -24.54 -7.79
N ASN A 339 -11.09 -25.55 -6.94
CA ASN A 339 -12.14 -26.12 -6.09
C ASN A 339 -12.24 -25.45 -4.72
N ALA A 340 -11.50 -24.36 -4.51
CA ALA A 340 -11.35 -23.68 -3.22
C ALA A 340 -10.75 -24.58 -2.11
N VAL A 341 -9.81 -25.48 -2.52
CA VAL A 341 -9.03 -26.31 -1.60
C VAL A 341 -7.61 -25.75 -1.51
N PHE A 342 -6.98 -25.88 -0.34
CA PHE A 342 -5.60 -25.42 -0.15
C PHE A 342 -4.62 -26.28 -0.92
N ALA A 343 -3.90 -25.66 -1.86
CA ALA A 343 -2.99 -26.35 -2.78
C ALA A 343 -1.52 -26.11 -2.43
N ALA A 344 -1.16 -24.92 -1.93
CA ALA A 344 0.22 -24.57 -1.65
C ALA A 344 0.32 -23.46 -0.59
N HIS A 345 1.53 -23.24 -0.06
CA HIS A 345 1.82 -22.20 0.91
C HIS A 345 2.87 -21.23 0.38
N ILE A 346 2.71 -19.94 0.73
CA ILE A 346 3.70 -18.90 0.50
C ILE A 346 3.92 -18.16 1.81
N ASN A 347 5.17 -18.07 2.24
CA ASN A 347 5.57 -17.30 3.41
C ASN A 347 6.48 -16.17 2.96
N VAL A 348 6.22 -14.96 3.44
CA VAL A 348 7.01 -13.77 3.14
C VAL A 348 7.46 -13.12 4.44
N LEU A 349 8.75 -12.89 4.58
CA LEU A 349 9.35 -12.10 5.63
C LEU A 349 9.90 -10.80 5.02
N LEU A 350 9.48 -9.68 5.56
CA LEU A 350 9.96 -8.35 5.20
C LEU A 350 10.56 -7.70 6.43
N ALA A 351 11.75 -7.16 6.31
CA ALA A 351 12.37 -6.35 7.35
C ALA A 351 13.00 -5.11 6.72
N ASP A 352 12.81 -3.97 7.35
CA ASP A 352 13.31 -2.68 6.89
C ASP A 352 13.83 -1.90 8.09
N VAL A 353 15.03 -1.34 7.97
CA VAL A 353 15.64 -0.48 9.00
C VAL A 353 16.24 0.73 8.31
N GLY A 354 15.94 1.92 8.81
CA GLY A 354 16.42 3.16 8.23
C GLY A 354 16.86 4.18 9.27
N LEU A 355 17.80 5.02 8.85
CA LEU A 355 18.20 6.24 9.53
C LEU A 355 18.00 7.41 8.58
N GLY A 356 17.29 8.42 9.02
CA GLY A 356 17.05 9.65 8.25
C GLY A 356 17.56 10.87 9.00
N TRP A 357 18.30 11.72 8.32
CA TRP A 357 18.79 12.97 8.85
C TRP A 357 18.34 14.14 7.98
N GLN A 358 17.47 14.97 8.55
CA GLN A 358 17.03 16.21 7.94
C GLN A 358 18.09 17.31 8.17
N ALA A 359 19.00 17.45 7.23
CA ALA A 359 20.10 18.43 7.32
C ALA A 359 19.60 19.87 7.17
N THR A 360 18.56 20.10 6.35
CA THR A 360 17.85 21.38 6.19
C THR A 360 16.35 21.10 5.95
N ASP A 361 15.54 22.17 5.91
CA ASP A 361 14.11 22.04 5.56
C ASP A 361 13.85 21.50 4.14
N THR A 362 14.86 21.55 3.28
CA THR A 362 14.77 21.12 1.87
C THR A 362 15.61 19.90 1.54
N PHE A 363 16.49 19.46 2.45
CA PHE A 363 17.46 18.40 2.19
C PHE A 363 17.48 17.35 3.29
N LEU A 364 17.32 16.09 2.88
CA LEU A 364 17.30 14.93 3.75
C LEU A 364 18.27 13.88 3.23
N LEU A 365 19.03 13.27 4.15
CA LEU A 365 19.87 12.09 3.90
C LEU A 365 19.24 10.87 4.58
N GLY A 366 19.33 9.72 3.92
CA GLY A 366 18.80 8.46 4.43
C GLY A 366 19.75 7.30 4.20
N LEU A 367 19.89 6.44 5.18
CA LEU A 367 20.49 5.12 5.06
C LEU A 367 19.41 4.08 5.34
N ARG A 368 19.26 3.10 4.47
CA ARG A 368 18.21 2.08 4.58
C ARG A 368 18.78 0.70 4.29
N TYR A 369 18.36 -0.28 5.06
CA TYR A 369 18.55 -1.70 4.77
C TYR A 369 17.19 -2.37 4.67
N GLN A 370 17.01 -3.16 3.62
CA GLN A 370 15.81 -3.94 3.38
C GLN A 370 16.16 -5.41 3.17
N HIS A 371 15.40 -6.28 3.82
CA HIS A 371 15.44 -7.73 3.66
C HIS A 371 14.07 -8.23 3.22
N ILE A 372 14.04 -9.02 2.15
CA ILE A 372 12.85 -9.72 1.66
C ILE A 372 13.22 -11.19 1.52
N GLN A 373 12.45 -12.05 2.17
CA GLN A 373 12.55 -13.49 2.02
C GLN A 373 11.16 -14.05 1.70
N GLN A 374 11.02 -14.67 0.55
CA GLN A 374 9.82 -15.37 0.13
C GLN A 374 10.14 -16.85 -0.03
N ILE A 375 9.33 -17.71 0.58
CA ILE A 375 9.44 -19.17 0.50
C ILE A 375 8.08 -19.71 0.10
N SER A 376 8.04 -20.53 -0.93
CA SER A 376 6.83 -21.19 -1.39
C SER A 376 7.09 -22.67 -1.66
N ASP A 377 6.12 -23.50 -1.35
CA ASP A 377 6.05 -24.89 -1.78
C ASP A 377 5.30 -25.04 -3.12
N ALA A 378 4.68 -23.96 -3.62
CA ALA A 378 4.11 -23.92 -4.95
C ALA A 378 5.23 -23.92 -6.01
N GLN A 379 5.19 -24.87 -6.91
CA GLN A 379 6.00 -24.86 -8.12
C GLN A 379 5.13 -24.33 -9.26
N VAL A 380 5.12 -23.03 -9.45
CA VAL A 380 4.40 -22.39 -10.57
C VAL A 380 5.39 -22.14 -11.70
N PRO A 381 5.61 -23.06 -12.63
CA PRO A 381 6.36 -22.75 -13.83
C PRO A 381 5.53 -21.76 -14.71
N PRO A 382 6.13 -20.76 -15.30
CA PRO A 382 7.54 -20.39 -15.33
C PRO A 382 7.98 -19.41 -14.24
N LEU A 383 7.18 -19.17 -13.19
CA LEU A 383 7.38 -18.11 -12.22
C LEU A 383 7.81 -18.69 -10.85
N PRO A 384 9.12 -18.79 -10.56
CA PRO A 384 9.59 -19.23 -9.26
C PRO A 384 9.14 -18.23 -8.18
N LEU A 385 8.65 -18.75 -7.06
CA LEU A 385 8.11 -17.94 -5.98
C LEU A 385 9.06 -17.83 -4.76
N SER A 386 10.16 -18.60 -4.73
CA SER A 386 11.07 -18.60 -3.57
C SER A 386 12.33 -17.82 -3.86
N TYR A 387 12.59 -16.76 -3.08
CA TYR A 387 13.83 -15.97 -3.20
C TYR A 387 14.19 -15.27 -1.91
N VAL A 388 15.45 -14.82 -1.82
CA VAL A 388 15.95 -13.91 -0.78
C VAL A 388 16.61 -12.72 -1.46
N ARG A 389 16.31 -11.53 -0.97
CA ARG A 389 16.90 -10.27 -1.46
C ARG A 389 17.26 -9.38 -0.29
N ASN A 390 18.50 -8.89 -0.28
CA ASN A 390 18.98 -7.89 0.64
C ASN A 390 19.35 -6.65 -0.15
N THR A 391 18.96 -5.48 0.31
CA THR A 391 19.26 -4.20 -0.35
C THR A 391 19.74 -3.19 0.69
N VAL A 392 20.85 -2.52 0.43
CA VAL A 392 21.32 -1.37 1.19
C VAL A 392 21.27 -0.14 0.30
N LEU A 393 20.74 0.95 0.83
CA LEU A 393 20.57 2.22 0.12
C LEU A 393 21.11 3.36 0.96
N LEU A 394 21.90 4.22 0.35
CA LEU A 394 22.27 5.53 0.87
C LEU A 394 21.65 6.57 -0.06
N GLY A 395 20.70 7.34 0.43
CA GLY A 395 19.90 8.25 -0.37
C GLY A 395 19.99 9.69 0.09
N ALA A 396 19.69 10.59 -0.84
CA ALA A 396 19.51 12.01 -0.61
C ALA A 396 18.21 12.46 -1.28
N THR A 397 17.38 13.19 -0.55
CA THR A 397 16.14 13.78 -1.07
C THR A 397 16.22 15.29 -0.97
N PHE A 398 15.93 15.96 -2.07
CA PHE A 398 15.81 17.40 -2.15
C PHE A 398 14.37 17.79 -2.51
N ARG A 399 13.79 18.75 -1.76
CA ARG A 399 12.43 19.27 -1.95
C ARG A 399 12.42 20.77 -1.97
N PHE A 400 11.88 21.39 -3.01
CA PHE A 400 11.75 22.84 -3.08
C PHE A 400 10.42 23.26 -3.73
N PRO A 401 9.62 24.09 -3.04
CA PRO A 401 9.78 24.59 -1.67
C PRO A 401 9.73 23.47 -0.60
N PRO A 402 10.11 23.76 0.66
CA PRO A 402 10.06 22.77 1.73
C PRO A 402 8.65 22.22 1.94
N GLU A 403 8.54 20.95 2.36
CA GLU A 403 7.26 20.23 2.54
C GLU A 403 6.27 21.00 3.45
N ARG A 404 6.77 21.69 4.50
CA ARG A 404 5.94 22.49 5.40
C ARG A 404 5.19 23.63 4.73
N GLU A 405 5.63 24.08 3.55
CA GLU A 405 5.00 25.14 2.77
C GLU A 405 3.93 24.61 1.80
N MET A 406 3.85 23.30 1.62
CA MET A 406 2.88 22.65 0.77
C MET A 406 1.57 22.38 1.53
N PRO A 407 0.41 22.56 0.88
CA PRO A 407 -0.87 22.08 1.41
C PRO A 407 -0.85 20.57 1.62
N ARG A 408 -1.39 20.12 2.73
CA ARG A 408 -1.54 18.70 3.03
C ARG A 408 -2.96 18.28 2.70
N ALA A 409 -3.11 17.21 1.95
CA ALA A 409 -4.41 16.64 1.58
C ALA A 409 -5.16 16.03 2.78
N TYR A 410 -4.55 16.01 3.96
CA TYR A 410 -5.12 15.46 5.18
C TYR A 410 -4.91 16.42 6.34
N ARG A 411 -5.96 16.76 7.06
CA ARG A 411 -5.86 17.40 8.39
C ARG A 411 -5.46 16.30 9.39
N ALA A 412 -4.19 15.92 9.40
CA ALA A 412 -3.66 15.26 10.57
C ALA A 412 -3.84 16.21 11.79
N PRO A 413 -4.22 15.68 12.97
CA PRO A 413 -4.24 16.50 14.17
C PRO A 413 -2.89 17.20 14.33
N GLU A 414 -2.87 18.41 14.81
CA GLU A 414 -1.81 19.45 14.84
C GLU A 414 -0.38 19.06 15.30
N ARG A 415 -0.09 17.80 15.50
CA ARG A 415 1.26 17.28 15.75
C ARG A 415 1.85 16.71 14.46
N VAL A 416 2.12 17.57 13.51
CA VAL A 416 3.01 17.19 12.42
C VAL A 416 4.42 17.44 12.90
N ASP A 417 4.97 16.40 13.43
CA ASP A 417 6.37 16.35 13.81
C ASP A 417 7.23 16.16 12.54
N ARG A 418 8.42 16.77 12.51
CA ARG A 418 9.44 16.53 11.48
C ARG A 418 9.73 15.03 11.26
N SER A 419 9.42 14.21 12.25
CA SER A 419 9.50 12.76 12.20
C SER A 419 8.69 12.15 11.06
N ASP A 420 7.52 12.70 10.70
CA ASP A 420 6.68 12.16 9.63
C ASP A 420 7.32 12.39 8.25
N GLU A 421 7.95 13.56 8.02
CA GLU A 421 8.64 13.85 6.76
C GLU A 421 9.85 12.95 6.53
N ILE A 422 10.59 12.64 7.61
CA ILE A 422 11.74 11.76 7.56
C ILE A 422 11.28 10.31 7.39
N ARG A 423 10.20 9.91 8.05
CA ARG A 423 9.62 8.58 7.92
C ARG A 423 9.17 8.31 6.49
N ASP A 424 8.42 9.22 5.87
CA ASP A 424 7.94 9.11 4.50
C ASP A 424 9.09 8.99 3.49
N ALA A 425 10.25 9.57 3.81
CA ALA A 425 11.43 9.48 2.98
C ALA A 425 12.26 8.21 3.20
N ILE A 426 12.19 7.59 4.39
CA ILE A 426 12.92 6.36 4.73
C ILE A 426 12.06 5.10 4.46
N GLN A 427 10.76 5.22 4.64
CA GLN A 427 9.78 4.14 4.37
C GLN A 427 9.10 4.40 3.02
N PRO A 428 8.73 3.35 2.25
CA PRO A 428 7.93 3.55 1.05
C PRO A 428 6.64 4.30 1.42
N PRO A 429 6.10 5.11 0.49
CA PRO A 429 4.89 5.89 0.73
C PRO A 429 3.79 4.97 1.23
N GLN A 430 3.37 5.19 2.46
CA GLN A 430 2.25 4.45 3.03
C GLN A 430 0.98 5.05 2.43
N THR A 431 0.12 4.21 1.86
CA THR A 431 -1.27 4.63 1.66
C THR A 431 -1.79 5.10 3.01
N PRO A 432 -2.53 6.20 3.09
CA PRO A 432 -3.09 6.62 4.35
C PRO A 432 -3.87 5.42 4.91
N SER A 433 -3.34 4.85 5.99
CA SER A 433 -4.11 3.95 6.82
C SER A 433 -5.44 4.64 7.01
N GLN A 434 -6.54 3.96 6.77
CA GLN A 434 -7.91 4.49 6.81
C GLN A 434 -8.01 5.66 7.81
N PRO A 435 -8.62 6.79 7.49
CA PRO A 435 -8.62 7.95 8.35
C PRO A 435 -9.01 7.51 9.76
N GLY A 436 -8.02 7.38 10.61
CA GLY A 436 -8.21 7.17 12.02
C GLY A 436 -9.06 8.35 12.46
N GLY A 437 -10.26 8.06 12.97
CA GLY A 437 -11.32 9.00 13.18
C GLY A 437 -10.82 10.37 13.63
N VAL A 438 -11.26 11.40 12.95
CA VAL A 438 -11.07 12.80 13.34
C VAL A 438 -11.40 12.89 14.84
N ARG A 439 -10.41 13.19 15.67
CA ARG A 439 -10.67 13.50 17.07
C ARG A 439 -11.56 14.74 17.07
N PRO A 440 -12.73 14.76 17.70
CA PRO A 440 -13.46 15.97 17.89
C PRO A 440 -12.55 16.92 18.69
N GLY A 441 -12.29 18.10 18.12
CA GLY A 441 -11.60 19.15 18.82
C GLY A 441 -12.39 19.51 20.09
N THR A 442 -11.71 19.58 21.22
CA THR A 442 -12.18 20.25 22.43
C THR A 442 -12.16 21.75 22.21
#